data_788076a2519d467fecedd01f2cf87c98
#
_entry.id   788076a2519d467fecedd01f2cf87c98
#
_cell.length_a   1.000
_cell.length_b   1.000
_cell.length_c   1.000
_cell.angle_alpha   90.00
_cell.angle_beta   90.00
_cell.angle_gamma   90.00
#
_symmetry.space_group_name_H-M   'P 1'
#
loop_
_entity.id
_entity.type
_entity.pdbx_description
1 polymer ?
#
loop_
_entity_poly.entity_id
_entity_poly.type
_entity_poly.pdbx_seq_one_letter_code
_entity_poly.pdbx_strand_id
1 'polypeptide(L)'
;MEPLAAGSPAPAIPGVDFGDGPRVVFFYKVTCPVCQMAAPNVQRFEEAYPGRIVGVGEDADQEIGAFGQRFGLTFPSVPDLPPYELSNAYGIRSVPTTFLVGSDGVVMRTVESWDREALNEVSGALAEVSGLPYVPISNPGDGLPPFRPG
;
A
#
# COMPACT_ATOMS: atom_id res chain seq x y z
N MET A 1 15.14 9.31 -9.10
CA MET A 1 13.72 9.39 -8.72
C MET A 1 13.57 8.86 -7.30
N GLU A 2 12.81 9.55 -6.49
CA GLU A 2 12.54 9.14 -5.11
C GLU A 2 11.04 9.10 -4.86
N PRO A 3 10.56 8.18 -4.01
CA PRO A 3 9.16 8.17 -3.61
C PRO A 3 8.77 9.50 -2.96
N LEU A 4 7.53 9.91 -3.19
CA LEU A 4 6.99 11.12 -2.58
C LEU A 4 7.13 11.05 -1.06
N ALA A 5 7.61 12.14 -0.47
CA ALA A 5 7.77 12.24 0.97
C ALA A 5 6.51 12.80 1.64
N ALA A 6 6.42 12.66 2.95
CA ALA A 6 5.37 13.29 3.75
C ALA A 6 5.32 14.78 3.45
N GLY A 7 4.12 15.32 3.30
CA GLY A 7 3.87 16.70 2.92
C GLY A 7 3.67 16.92 1.42
N SER A 8 3.96 15.92 0.59
CA SER A 8 3.77 16.02 -0.86
C SER A 8 2.29 15.83 -1.21
N PRO A 9 1.75 16.58 -2.19
CA PRO A 9 0.43 16.27 -2.74
C PRO A 9 0.48 14.88 -3.41
N ALA A 10 -0.52 14.05 -3.10
CA ALA A 10 -0.63 12.72 -3.72
C ALA A 10 -1.29 12.87 -5.10
N PRO A 11 -0.67 12.36 -6.17
CA PRO A 11 -1.29 12.33 -7.50
C PRO A 11 -2.61 11.56 -7.48
N ALA A 12 -3.57 11.98 -8.30
CA ALA A 12 -4.87 11.34 -8.40
C ALA A 12 -4.73 9.89 -8.87
N ILE A 13 -5.56 9.01 -8.30
CA ILE A 13 -5.65 7.60 -8.67
C ILE A 13 -7.07 7.35 -9.17
N PRO A 14 -7.24 6.71 -10.35
CA PRO A 14 -8.58 6.43 -10.87
C PRO A 14 -9.45 5.67 -9.86
N GLY A 15 -10.67 6.15 -9.64
CA GLY A 15 -11.62 5.53 -8.73
C GLY A 15 -11.37 5.78 -7.25
N VAL A 16 -10.36 6.55 -6.89
CA VAL A 16 -10.03 6.87 -5.50
C VAL A 16 -10.33 8.34 -5.22
N ASP A 17 -11.15 8.59 -4.20
CA ASP A 17 -11.41 9.92 -3.68
C ASP A 17 -10.81 10.03 -2.28
N PHE A 18 -9.66 10.70 -2.17
CA PHE A 18 -9.02 10.91 -0.87
C PHE A 18 -9.90 11.74 0.07
N GLY A 19 -10.79 12.58 -0.47
CA GLY A 19 -11.72 13.36 0.32
C GLY A 19 -12.69 12.52 1.15
N ASP A 20 -12.92 11.25 0.77
CA ASP A 20 -13.76 10.33 1.55
C ASP A 20 -13.10 9.87 2.85
N GLY A 21 -11.82 10.05 2.97
CA GLY A 21 -11.04 9.66 4.13
C GLY A 21 -9.63 9.20 3.76
N PRO A 22 -8.79 8.97 4.76
CA PRO A 22 -7.41 8.55 4.51
C PRO A 22 -7.35 7.22 3.78
N ARG A 23 -6.29 7.02 3.01
CA ARG A 23 -6.04 5.79 2.24
C ARG A 23 -4.61 5.34 2.36
N VAL A 24 -4.44 4.03 2.55
CA VAL A 24 -3.18 3.35 2.28
C VAL A 24 -3.13 3.06 0.79
N VAL A 25 -2.02 3.40 0.15
CA VAL A 25 -1.79 3.11 -1.27
C VAL A 25 -0.60 2.17 -1.37
N PHE A 26 -0.85 0.97 -1.86
CA PHE A 26 0.15 -0.11 -1.91
C PHE A 26 0.56 -0.37 -3.36
N PHE A 27 1.78 0.06 -3.72
CA PHE A 27 2.36 -0.20 -5.04
C PHE A 27 3.06 -1.55 -5.05
N TYR A 28 2.74 -2.39 -6.02
CA TYR A 28 3.29 -3.75 -6.12
C TYR A 28 3.38 -4.23 -7.56
N LYS A 29 4.06 -5.37 -7.73
CA LYS A 29 4.11 -6.09 -8.99
C LYS A 29 3.89 -7.57 -8.69
N VAL A 30 3.08 -8.25 -9.49
CA VAL A 30 2.69 -9.64 -9.20
C VAL A 30 3.86 -10.62 -9.24
N THR A 31 4.93 -10.29 -9.98
CA THR A 31 6.14 -11.12 -10.06
C THR A 31 7.19 -10.80 -9.02
N CYS A 32 6.96 -9.79 -8.17
CA CYS A 32 7.91 -9.38 -7.15
C CYS A 32 7.85 -10.32 -5.94
N PRO A 33 8.92 -11.04 -5.58
CA PRO A 33 8.90 -11.97 -4.45
C PRO A 33 8.60 -11.28 -3.11
N VAL A 34 9.10 -10.08 -2.90
CA VAL A 34 8.84 -9.32 -1.66
C VAL A 34 7.39 -8.87 -1.59
N CYS A 35 6.80 -8.51 -2.73
CA CYS A 35 5.37 -8.18 -2.82
C CYS A 35 4.52 -9.41 -2.49
N GLN A 36 4.89 -10.58 -3.00
CA GLN A 36 4.19 -11.83 -2.70
C GLN A 36 4.27 -12.18 -1.22
N MET A 37 5.44 -12.00 -0.61
CA MET A 37 5.65 -12.21 0.81
C MET A 37 4.78 -11.25 1.65
N ALA A 38 4.74 -9.98 1.26
CA ALA A 38 4.04 -8.93 2.01
C ALA A 38 2.52 -9.00 1.88
N ALA A 39 2.00 -9.45 0.74
CA ALA A 39 0.59 -9.32 0.38
C ALA A 39 -0.38 -9.83 1.45
N PRO A 40 -0.24 -11.05 2.01
CA PRO A 40 -1.18 -11.53 3.03
C PRO A 40 -1.21 -10.64 4.27
N ASN A 41 -0.08 -10.05 4.64
CA ASN A 41 -0.03 -9.15 5.79
C ASN A 41 -0.59 -7.77 5.45
N VAL A 42 -0.37 -7.28 4.24
CA VAL A 42 -0.94 -6.01 3.77
C VAL A 42 -2.48 -6.08 3.74
N GLN A 43 -3.05 -7.25 3.49
CA GLN A 43 -4.50 -7.47 3.58
C GLN A 43 -5.06 -7.09 4.96
N ARG A 44 -4.26 -7.11 6.01
CA ARG A 44 -4.69 -6.71 7.34
C ARG A 44 -5.14 -5.25 7.42
N PHE A 45 -4.63 -4.38 6.55
CA PHE A 45 -5.15 -3.02 6.45
C PHE A 45 -6.63 -3.01 6.08
N GLU A 46 -7.03 -3.86 5.12
CA GLU A 46 -8.44 -3.96 4.72
C GLU A 46 -9.30 -4.55 5.85
N GLU A 47 -8.79 -5.56 6.52
CA GLU A 47 -9.52 -6.23 7.60
C GLU A 47 -9.72 -5.32 8.81
N ALA A 48 -8.68 -4.54 9.16
CA ALA A 48 -8.73 -3.65 10.32
C ALA A 48 -9.42 -2.31 10.01
N TYR A 49 -9.27 -1.81 8.79
CA TYR A 49 -9.76 -0.49 8.37
C TYR A 49 -10.46 -0.62 7.02
N PRO A 50 -11.67 -1.23 6.97
CA PRO A 50 -12.36 -1.52 5.71
C PRO A 50 -12.52 -0.29 4.82
N GLY A 51 -12.18 -0.44 3.54
CA GLY A 51 -12.29 0.63 2.57
C GLY A 51 -11.15 1.66 2.61
N ARG A 52 -10.10 1.41 3.39
CA ARG A 52 -9.01 2.40 3.57
C ARG A 52 -7.71 1.99 2.89
N ILE A 53 -7.72 0.98 2.04
CA ILE A 53 -6.55 0.59 1.25
C ILE A 53 -6.91 0.40 -0.21
N VAL A 54 -6.02 0.82 -1.11
CA VAL A 54 -6.08 0.57 -2.53
C VAL A 54 -4.70 0.10 -2.99
N GLY A 55 -4.68 -0.91 -3.85
CA GLY A 55 -3.45 -1.36 -4.49
C GLY A 55 -3.26 -0.67 -5.83
N VAL A 56 -2.01 -0.50 -6.23
CA VAL A 56 -1.62 -0.12 -7.59
C VAL A 56 -0.65 -1.18 -8.09
N GLY A 57 -1.12 -2.03 -8.98
CA GLY A 57 -0.33 -3.14 -9.52
C GLY A 57 0.25 -2.79 -10.88
N GLU A 58 1.54 -3.00 -11.07
CA GLU A 58 2.23 -2.75 -12.35
C GLU A 58 1.98 -3.88 -13.36
N ASP A 59 0.73 -4.33 -13.44
CA ASP A 59 0.29 -5.47 -14.23
C ASP A 59 -1.11 -5.21 -14.77
N ALA A 60 -1.59 -6.10 -15.66
CA ALA A 60 -2.94 -6.02 -16.18
C ALA A 60 -3.96 -6.54 -15.16
N ASP A 61 -5.23 -6.18 -15.36
CA ASP A 61 -6.32 -6.58 -14.46
C ASP A 61 -6.38 -8.09 -14.23
N GLN A 62 -6.12 -8.89 -15.25
CA GLN A 62 -6.17 -10.35 -15.15
C GLN A 62 -5.12 -10.88 -14.19
N GLU A 63 -3.90 -10.38 -14.27
CA GLU A 63 -2.80 -10.77 -13.40
C GLU A 63 -3.02 -10.26 -11.96
N ILE A 64 -3.55 -9.05 -11.83
CA ILE A 64 -3.93 -8.48 -10.53
C ILE A 64 -5.01 -9.33 -9.88
N GLY A 65 -6.03 -9.74 -10.63
CA GLY A 65 -7.10 -10.61 -10.12
C GLY A 65 -6.58 -11.96 -9.64
N ALA A 66 -5.72 -12.59 -10.42
CA ALA A 66 -5.12 -13.87 -10.04
C ALA A 66 -4.23 -13.75 -8.80
N PHE A 67 -3.47 -12.67 -8.68
CA PHE A 67 -2.66 -12.36 -7.50
C PHE A 67 -3.54 -12.18 -6.26
N GLY A 68 -4.64 -11.46 -6.39
CA GLY A 68 -5.60 -11.26 -5.30
C GLY A 68 -6.21 -12.58 -4.82
N GLN A 69 -6.59 -13.45 -5.75
CA GLN A 69 -7.12 -14.78 -5.41
C GLN A 69 -6.07 -15.64 -4.71
N ARG A 70 -4.85 -15.64 -5.22
CA ARG A 70 -3.75 -16.43 -4.65
C ARG A 70 -3.45 -16.04 -3.20
N PHE A 71 -3.46 -14.76 -2.89
CA PHE A 71 -3.06 -14.25 -1.58
C PHE A 71 -4.23 -13.81 -0.69
N GLY A 72 -5.46 -14.05 -1.12
CA GLY A 72 -6.65 -13.73 -0.31
C GLY A 72 -6.89 -12.24 -0.13
N LEU A 73 -6.58 -11.42 -1.14
CA LEU A 73 -6.75 -9.98 -1.07
C LEU A 73 -8.19 -9.59 -1.41
N THR A 74 -8.79 -8.74 -0.58
CA THR A 74 -10.14 -8.22 -0.80
C THR A 74 -10.18 -6.72 -1.07
N PHE A 75 -9.05 -6.02 -0.95
CA PHE A 75 -9.00 -4.61 -1.29
C PHE A 75 -8.91 -4.42 -2.81
N PRO A 76 -9.45 -3.30 -3.33
CA PRO A 76 -9.39 -3.02 -4.77
C PRO A 76 -7.98 -2.65 -5.21
N SER A 77 -7.65 -2.96 -6.45
CA SER A 77 -6.40 -2.54 -7.08
C SER A 77 -6.65 -1.91 -8.43
N VAL A 78 -5.80 -0.96 -8.78
CA VAL A 78 -5.80 -0.25 -10.06
C VAL A 78 -4.60 -0.74 -10.87
N PRO A 79 -4.77 -1.08 -12.15
CA PRO A 79 -3.64 -1.45 -13.00
C PRO A 79 -2.83 -0.21 -13.39
N ASP A 80 -1.51 -0.38 -13.45
CA ASP A 80 -0.59 0.66 -13.92
C ASP A 80 0.33 0.04 -14.98
N LEU A 81 -0.17 0.02 -16.20
CA LEU A 81 0.54 -0.58 -17.34
C LEU A 81 1.57 0.38 -17.91
N PRO A 82 2.55 -0.12 -18.71
CA PRO A 82 3.51 0.78 -19.37
C PRO A 82 2.80 1.92 -20.11
N PRO A 83 3.24 3.16 -19.95
CA PRO A 83 4.51 3.62 -19.38
C PRO A 83 4.50 3.88 -17.85
N TYR A 84 3.64 3.25 -17.06
CA TYR A 84 3.61 3.31 -15.61
C TYR A 84 3.42 4.74 -15.07
N GLU A 85 2.38 5.41 -15.53
CA GLU A 85 2.14 6.82 -15.18
C GLU A 85 1.95 7.04 -13.67
N LEU A 86 1.20 6.15 -13.00
CA LEU A 86 1.00 6.28 -11.56
C LEU A 86 2.29 6.02 -10.78
N SER A 87 3.00 4.96 -11.11
CA SER A 87 4.27 4.64 -10.45
C SER A 87 5.27 5.78 -10.63
N ASN A 88 5.36 6.34 -11.83
CA ASN A 88 6.25 7.47 -12.09
C ASN A 88 5.81 8.72 -11.32
N ALA A 89 4.52 9.01 -11.27
CA ALA A 89 4.00 10.17 -10.55
C ALA A 89 4.25 10.10 -9.04
N TYR A 90 4.21 8.90 -8.47
CA TYR A 90 4.50 8.67 -7.05
C TYR A 90 5.99 8.47 -6.75
N GLY A 91 6.84 8.47 -7.78
CA GLY A 91 8.28 8.32 -7.60
C GLY A 91 8.72 6.90 -7.24
N ILE A 92 7.96 5.89 -7.69
CA ILE A 92 8.27 4.49 -7.37
C ILE A 92 9.54 4.07 -8.08
N ARG A 93 10.54 3.64 -7.32
CA ARG A 93 11.82 3.12 -7.82
C ARG A 93 12.02 1.65 -7.47
N SER A 94 11.22 1.13 -6.57
CA SER A 94 11.18 -0.29 -6.23
C SER A 94 9.80 -0.63 -5.67
N VAL A 95 9.40 -1.89 -5.75
CA VAL A 95 8.17 -2.38 -5.15
C VAL A 95 8.51 -3.46 -4.10
N PRO A 96 7.75 -3.58 -3.02
CA PRO A 96 6.58 -2.76 -2.68
C PRO A 96 6.97 -1.38 -2.15
N THR A 97 6.11 -0.41 -2.38
CA THR A 97 6.18 0.90 -1.72
C THR A 97 4.77 1.26 -1.27
N THR A 98 4.66 1.69 -0.02
CA THR A 98 3.37 1.96 0.61
C THR A 98 3.32 3.41 1.07
N PHE A 99 2.20 4.08 0.77
CA PHE A 99 1.94 5.44 1.24
C PHE A 99 0.70 5.44 2.13
N LEU A 100 0.69 6.34 3.11
CA LEU A 100 -0.54 6.74 3.77
C LEU A 100 -0.85 8.16 3.30
N VAL A 101 -2.02 8.34 2.68
CA VAL A 101 -2.49 9.65 2.18
C VAL A 101 -3.66 10.09 3.04
N GLY A 102 -3.58 11.33 3.53
CA GLY A 102 -4.64 11.91 4.35
C GLY A 102 -5.86 12.31 3.51
N SER A 103 -6.97 12.63 4.19
CA SER A 103 -8.20 13.09 3.54
C SER A 103 -8.05 14.43 2.83
N ASP A 104 -6.99 15.16 3.10
CA ASP A 104 -6.60 16.37 2.39
C ASP A 104 -5.83 16.11 1.09
N GLY A 105 -5.59 14.83 0.76
CA GLY A 105 -4.83 14.44 -0.43
C GLY A 105 -3.32 14.58 -0.28
N VAL A 106 -2.82 14.71 0.94
CA VAL A 106 -1.39 14.91 1.22
C VAL A 106 -0.79 13.63 1.82
N VAL A 107 0.38 13.24 1.34
CA VAL A 107 1.11 12.08 1.87
C VAL A 107 1.48 12.33 3.33
N MET A 108 1.11 11.38 4.20
CA MET A 108 1.43 11.40 5.63
C MET A 108 2.64 10.53 5.96
N ARG A 109 2.77 9.38 5.29
CA ARG A 109 3.84 8.39 5.52
C ARG A 109 4.23 7.76 4.20
N THR A 110 5.51 7.39 4.09
CA THR A 110 6.04 6.65 2.94
C THR A 110 6.91 5.52 3.45
N VAL A 111 6.65 4.32 2.98
CA VAL A 111 7.43 3.12 3.36
C VAL A 111 7.92 2.45 2.10
N GLU A 112 9.23 2.50 1.84
CA GLU A 112 9.84 1.72 0.78
C GLU A 112 10.17 0.32 1.29
N SER A 113 9.94 -0.69 0.46
CA SER A 113 10.26 -2.07 0.79
C SER A 113 9.32 -2.68 1.84
N TRP A 114 9.64 -3.87 2.30
CA TRP A 114 8.99 -4.47 3.45
C TRP A 114 9.70 -3.99 4.72
N ASP A 115 8.97 -3.27 5.56
CA ASP A 115 9.48 -2.73 6.82
C ASP A 115 8.38 -2.85 7.86
N ARG A 116 8.52 -3.85 8.76
CA ARG A 116 7.50 -4.14 9.78
C ARG A 116 7.19 -2.93 10.65
N GLU A 117 8.22 -2.29 11.19
CA GLU A 117 8.03 -1.17 12.11
C GLU A 117 7.33 -0.01 11.41
N ALA A 118 7.80 0.34 10.23
CA ALA A 118 7.22 1.45 9.46
C ALA A 118 5.79 1.16 9.01
N LEU A 119 5.47 -0.07 8.60
CA LEU A 119 4.10 -0.45 8.25
C LEU A 119 3.18 -0.45 9.48
N ASN A 120 3.68 -0.86 10.64
CA ASN A 120 2.91 -0.76 11.87
C ASN A 120 2.67 0.70 12.27
N GLU A 121 3.60 1.60 12.00
CA GLU A 121 3.41 3.04 12.19
C GLU A 121 2.33 3.59 11.25
N VAL A 122 2.28 3.13 10.00
CA VAL A 122 1.21 3.47 9.05
C VAL A 122 -0.14 3.04 9.62
N SER A 123 -0.23 1.81 10.12
CA SER A 123 -1.46 1.30 10.74
C SER A 123 -1.87 2.13 11.95
N GLY A 124 -0.93 2.48 12.81
CA GLY A 124 -1.20 3.33 13.98
C GLY A 124 -1.70 4.72 13.61
N ALA A 125 -1.08 5.35 12.61
CA ALA A 125 -1.51 6.65 12.12
C ALA A 125 -2.91 6.58 11.50
N LEU A 126 -3.18 5.54 10.73
CA LEU A 126 -4.51 5.33 10.13
C LEU A 126 -5.58 5.10 11.21
N ALA A 127 -5.27 4.30 12.23
CA ALA A 127 -6.16 4.06 13.37
C ALA A 127 -6.51 5.37 14.07
N GLU A 128 -5.52 6.20 14.32
CA GLU A 128 -5.70 7.49 15.00
C GLU A 128 -6.63 8.42 14.23
N VAL A 129 -6.37 8.64 12.94
CA VAL A 129 -7.19 9.55 12.13
C VAL A 129 -8.56 8.98 11.80
N SER A 130 -8.74 7.66 11.91
CA SER A 130 -10.01 6.98 11.65
C SER A 130 -10.84 6.76 12.92
N GLY A 131 -10.27 6.97 14.10
CA GLY A 131 -10.93 6.67 15.36
C GLY A 131 -11.18 5.17 15.58
N LEU A 132 -10.33 4.32 15.02
CA LEU A 132 -10.44 2.86 15.11
C LEU A 132 -9.30 2.28 15.95
N PRO A 133 -9.47 1.06 16.49
CA PRO A 133 -8.39 0.40 17.24
C PRO A 133 -7.17 0.13 16.37
N TYR A 134 -5.98 0.30 16.93
CA TYR A 134 -4.74 -0.07 16.29
C TYR A 134 -4.63 -1.58 16.12
N VAL A 135 -4.28 -2.01 14.91
CA VAL A 135 -4.00 -3.43 14.60
C VAL A 135 -2.63 -3.50 13.92
N PRO A 136 -1.67 -4.24 14.48
CA PRO A 136 -0.36 -4.38 13.84
C PRO A 136 -0.49 -5.15 12.51
N ILE A 137 0.28 -4.73 11.51
CA ILE A 137 0.33 -5.39 10.20
C ILE A 137 1.23 -6.61 10.24
N SER A 138 2.27 -6.56 11.06
CA SER A 138 3.20 -7.67 11.24
C SER A 138 3.71 -7.67 12.68
N ASN A 139 3.88 -8.87 13.24
CA ASN A 139 4.42 -9.08 14.57
C ASN A 139 5.67 -9.95 14.50
N PRO A 140 6.62 -9.79 15.44
CA PRO A 140 7.70 -10.76 15.59
C PRO A 140 7.12 -12.17 15.76
N GLY A 141 7.66 -13.13 15.05
CA GLY A 141 7.16 -14.49 15.12
C GLY A 141 6.12 -14.87 14.08
N ASP A 142 5.71 -13.95 13.20
CA ASP A 142 4.78 -14.26 12.11
C ASP A 142 5.47 -14.95 10.89
N GLY A 143 6.75 -15.25 11.01
CA GLY A 143 7.50 -15.91 9.96
C GLY A 143 8.13 -14.96 8.95
N LEU A 144 7.86 -13.66 9.05
CA LEU A 144 8.41 -12.66 8.14
C LEU A 144 9.64 -11.97 8.76
N PRO A 145 10.59 -11.50 7.94
CA PRO A 145 11.71 -10.71 8.44
C PRO A 145 11.23 -9.33 8.90
N PRO A 146 11.97 -8.64 9.77
CA PRO A 146 11.64 -7.27 10.14
C PRO A 146 11.81 -6.29 8.99
N PHE A 147 12.69 -6.61 8.04
CA PHE A 147 12.93 -5.78 6.86
C PHE A 147 13.37 -6.66 5.69
N ARG A 148 12.91 -6.31 4.48
CA ARG A 148 13.41 -6.90 3.23
C ARG A 148 13.28 -5.88 2.10
N PRO A 149 14.40 -5.54 1.41
CA PRO A 149 14.34 -4.61 0.27
C PRO A 149 13.54 -5.21 -0.89
N GLY A 150 12.83 -4.32 -1.57
CA GLY A 150 12.05 -4.69 -2.74
C GLY A 150 12.88 -4.87 -4.00
#